data_4b9741bf56b32e31a4d05a70bedbac58
#
_entry.id   4b9741bf56b32e31a4d05a70bedbac58
#
_cell.length_a   1.000
_cell.length_b   1.000
_cell.length_c   1.000
_cell.angle_alpha   90.00
_cell.angle_beta   90.00
_cell.angle_gamma   90.00
#
_symmetry.space_group_name_H-M   'P 1'
#
loop_
_entity.id
_entity.type
_entity.pdbx_description
1 polymer ?
#
loop_
_entity_poly.entity_id
_entity_poly.type
_entity_poly.pdbx_seq_one_letter_code
_entity_poly.pdbx_strand_id
1 'polypeptide(L)'
;NEDTHIPFIIAHMMKYGDITYEGNEMVDSLLYEASNMDAESMNMLAAGKNFVNRDSYDYFENEVHQLYEFLHIFKSDLVGIEIEKKEDGDMYVCELVMVYNEYRVNVEFESTGIKKLVKLYMYIREMKRGGIVFIDEFDANLHDVYLCALLEYLMEYGEGQLCFTTHNIGPMDILKRNSNSIDFISGDHRIY
;
A
#
# COMPACT_ATOMS: atom_id res chain seq x y z
N ASN A 1 -24.03 0.77 6.04
CA ASN A 1 -23.37 1.98 5.58
C ASN A 1 -22.00 1.59 5.13
N GLU A 2 -21.89 1.51 3.90
CA GLU A 2 -20.90 0.90 3.05
C GLU A 2 -19.83 1.93 2.78
N ASP A 3 -18.72 1.83 3.49
CA ASP A 3 -17.48 2.49 3.11
C ASP A 3 -16.77 1.65 2.04
N THR A 4 -17.37 1.61 0.86
CA THR A 4 -16.65 1.18 -0.34
C THR A 4 -15.73 2.30 -0.75
N HIS A 5 -14.47 2.22 -0.34
CA HIS A 5 -13.42 3.08 -0.86
C HIS A 5 -13.08 2.69 -2.30
N ILE A 6 -14.00 3.00 -3.23
CA ILE A 6 -13.64 3.04 -4.65
C ILE A 6 -12.62 4.17 -4.77
N PRO A 7 -11.43 3.91 -5.30
CA PRO A 7 -10.43 4.96 -5.49
C PRO A 7 -11.06 6.18 -6.13
N PHE A 8 -10.77 7.35 -5.59
CA PHE A 8 -11.38 8.63 -6.00
C PHE A 8 -11.35 8.85 -7.51
N ILE A 9 -10.28 8.42 -8.17
CA ILE A 9 -10.13 8.50 -9.64
C ILE A 9 -11.22 7.70 -10.35
N ILE A 10 -11.47 6.46 -9.96
CA ILE A 10 -12.52 5.62 -10.57
C ILE A 10 -13.89 6.22 -10.29
N ALA A 11 -14.14 6.66 -9.05
CA ALA A 11 -15.39 7.34 -8.70
C ALA A 11 -15.56 8.65 -9.45
N HIS A 12 -14.47 9.41 -9.66
CA HIS A 12 -14.49 10.67 -10.42
C HIS A 12 -14.69 10.42 -11.91
N MET A 13 -14.02 9.44 -12.50
CA MET A 13 -14.23 9.04 -13.89
C MET A 13 -15.65 8.53 -14.13
N MET A 14 -16.24 7.77 -13.22
CA MET A 14 -17.63 7.30 -13.31
C MET A 14 -18.64 8.42 -13.11
N LYS A 15 -18.33 9.46 -12.34
CA LYS A 15 -19.26 10.54 -11.98
C LYS A 15 -19.26 11.70 -12.98
N TYR A 16 -18.12 11.98 -13.63
CA TYR A 16 -17.93 13.18 -14.46
C TYR A 16 -17.42 12.88 -15.87
N GLY A 17 -17.04 11.65 -16.17
CA GLY A 17 -16.66 11.26 -17.53
C GLY A 17 -17.89 10.87 -18.34
N ASP A 18 -18.06 11.49 -19.53
CA ASP A 18 -18.88 10.95 -20.61
C ASP A 18 -18.22 9.69 -21.21
N ILE A 19 -17.77 8.78 -20.32
CA ILE A 19 -17.31 7.47 -20.74
C ILE A 19 -18.56 6.62 -20.85
N THR A 20 -19.09 6.54 -22.06
CA THR A 20 -20.01 5.48 -22.45
C THR A 20 -19.23 4.17 -22.31
N TYR A 21 -19.43 3.54 -21.17
CA TYR A 21 -18.87 2.25 -20.86
C TYR A 21 -19.59 1.17 -21.69
N GLU A 22 -19.02 0.81 -22.81
CA GLU A 22 -19.30 -0.46 -23.46
C GLU A 22 -18.37 -1.49 -22.83
N GLY A 23 -18.95 -2.33 -21.96
CA GLY A 23 -18.34 -3.37 -21.15
C GLY A 23 -16.93 -3.79 -21.59
N ASN A 24 -15.92 -3.25 -20.96
CA ASN A 24 -14.56 -3.68 -21.17
C ASN A 24 -14.26 -4.74 -20.10
N GLU A 25 -14.13 -6.01 -20.50
CA GLU A 25 -13.83 -7.14 -19.62
C GLU A 25 -12.68 -6.85 -18.65
N MET A 26 -11.74 -5.99 -19.04
CA MET A 26 -10.62 -5.58 -18.21
C MET A 26 -11.05 -4.68 -17.03
N VAL A 27 -11.99 -3.75 -17.25
CA VAL A 27 -12.48 -2.87 -16.18
C VAL A 27 -13.42 -3.64 -15.25
N ASP A 28 -14.23 -4.56 -15.78
CA ASP A 28 -15.06 -5.45 -14.97
C ASP A 28 -14.20 -6.38 -14.10
N SER A 29 -13.10 -6.89 -14.64
CA SER A 29 -12.11 -7.67 -13.91
C SER A 29 -11.45 -6.84 -12.79
N LEU A 30 -11.06 -5.60 -13.08
CA LEU A 30 -10.46 -4.68 -12.12
C LEU A 30 -11.44 -4.30 -10.99
N LEU A 31 -12.70 -4.03 -11.34
CA LEU A 31 -13.75 -3.74 -10.34
C LEU A 31 -14.07 -4.98 -9.51
N TYR A 32 -14.05 -6.16 -10.12
CA TYR A 32 -14.27 -7.43 -9.44
C TYR A 32 -13.10 -7.75 -8.50
N GLU A 33 -11.85 -7.59 -8.92
CA GLU A 33 -10.67 -7.78 -8.09
C GLU A 33 -10.62 -6.75 -6.95
N ALA A 34 -10.90 -5.47 -7.24
CA ALA A 34 -10.98 -4.44 -6.21
C ALA A 34 -12.11 -4.67 -5.20
N SER A 35 -13.24 -5.27 -5.63
CA SER A 35 -14.37 -5.60 -4.73
C SER A 35 -14.16 -6.90 -3.96
N ASN A 36 -13.31 -7.82 -4.46
CA ASN A 36 -12.98 -9.09 -3.82
C ASN A 36 -11.65 -9.05 -3.04
N MET A 37 -10.93 -7.94 -3.06
CA MET A 37 -9.85 -7.72 -2.09
C MET A 37 -10.47 -7.68 -0.71
N ASP A 38 -10.42 -8.83 -0.05
CA ASP A 38 -10.98 -9.03 1.26
C ASP A 38 -10.40 -8.02 2.23
N ALA A 39 -11.24 -7.13 2.78
CA ALA A 39 -10.82 -6.12 3.74
C ALA A 39 -10.12 -6.77 4.97
N GLU A 40 -10.41 -8.04 5.23
CA GLU A 40 -9.72 -8.85 6.25
C GLU A 40 -8.28 -9.17 5.83
N SER A 41 -8.02 -9.44 4.55
CA SER A 41 -6.65 -9.63 4.04
C SER A 41 -5.82 -8.35 4.07
N MET A 42 -6.45 -7.19 3.89
CA MET A 42 -5.79 -5.88 3.99
C MET A 42 -5.41 -5.50 5.42
N ASN A 43 -6.10 -6.05 6.42
CA ASN A 43 -5.83 -5.79 7.83
C ASN A 43 -4.75 -6.70 8.44
N MET A 44 -4.22 -7.68 7.71
CA MET A 44 -3.26 -8.66 8.24
C MET A 44 -1.94 -8.05 8.74
N LEU A 45 -1.57 -6.85 8.30
CA LEU A 45 -0.35 -6.16 8.75
C LEU A 45 -0.69 -4.73 9.22
N ALA A 46 -1.69 -4.62 10.08
CA ALA A 46 -2.05 -3.32 10.65
C ALA A 46 -0.97 -2.83 11.64
N ALA A 47 -0.80 -1.52 11.68
CA ALA A 47 -0.04 -0.87 12.74
C ALA A 47 -0.86 -0.88 14.06
N GLY A 48 -1.04 -2.04 14.64
CA GLY A 48 -1.85 -2.30 15.81
C GLY A 48 -1.99 -3.81 16.04
N LYS A 49 -3.16 -4.24 16.49
CA LYS A 49 -3.46 -5.65 16.70
C LYS A 49 -3.87 -6.33 15.40
N ASN A 50 -3.27 -7.47 15.16
CA ASN A 50 -3.60 -8.36 14.06
C ASN A 50 -4.28 -9.62 14.63
N PHE A 51 -5.46 -9.96 14.12
CA PHE A 51 -6.19 -11.16 14.53
C PHE A 51 -5.92 -12.25 13.48
N VAL A 52 -5.24 -13.31 13.87
CA VAL A 52 -4.71 -14.32 12.96
C VAL A 52 -5.26 -15.70 13.34
N ASN A 53 -5.90 -16.37 12.40
CA ASN A 53 -6.33 -17.77 12.60
C ASN A 53 -5.09 -18.66 12.87
N ARG A 54 -5.22 -19.66 13.74
CA ARG A 54 -4.12 -20.57 14.07
C ARG A 54 -3.54 -21.26 12.85
N ASP A 55 -4.39 -21.67 11.92
CA ASP A 55 -3.99 -22.36 10.68
C ASP A 55 -3.26 -21.42 9.69
N SER A 56 -3.43 -20.11 9.82
CA SER A 56 -2.81 -19.09 8.97
C SER A 56 -1.59 -18.44 9.60
N TYR A 57 -1.15 -18.89 10.77
CA TYR A 57 -0.08 -18.22 11.51
C TYR A 57 1.27 -18.28 10.76
N ASP A 58 1.62 -19.41 10.18
CA ASP A 58 2.87 -19.56 9.41
C ASP A 58 2.89 -18.63 8.19
N TYR A 59 1.73 -18.44 7.55
CA TYR A 59 1.59 -17.48 6.46
C TYR A 59 1.79 -16.04 6.97
N PHE A 60 1.17 -15.69 8.08
CA PHE A 60 1.31 -14.37 8.70
C PHE A 60 2.77 -14.09 9.11
N GLU A 61 3.46 -15.05 9.70
CA GLU A 61 4.88 -14.93 10.07
C GLU A 61 5.76 -14.68 8.84
N ASN A 62 5.50 -15.40 7.74
CA ASN A 62 6.19 -15.17 6.47
C ASN A 62 5.91 -13.76 5.90
N GLU A 63 4.68 -13.27 5.98
CA GLU A 63 4.33 -11.91 5.57
C GLU A 63 5.05 -10.84 6.42
N VAL A 64 5.20 -11.06 7.71
CA VAL A 64 5.96 -10.17 8.59
C VAL A 64 7.45 -10.17 8.23
N HIS A 65 8.01 -11.32 7.85
CA HIS A 65 9.38 -11.38 7.36
C HIS A 65 9.56 -10.59 6.05
N GLN A 66 8.65 -10.73 5.10
CA GLN A 66 8.68 -9.95 3.86
C GLN A 66 8.46 -8.44 4.11
N LEU A 67 7.62 -8.09 5.09
CA LEU A 67 7.46 -6.71 5.53
C LEU A 67 8.80 -6.15 6.08
N TYR A 68 9.53 -6.94 6.86
CA TYR A 68 10.85 -6.53 7.35
C TYR A 68 11.80 -6.24 6.18
N GLU A 69 11.91 -7.16 5.22
CA GLU A 69 12.76 -6.96 4.03
C GLU A 69 12.40 -5.66 3.28
N PHE A 70 11.12 -5.40 3.12
CA PHE A 70 10.64 -4.17 2.51
C PHE A 70 10.98 -2.93 3.33
N LEU A 71 10.71 -2.91 4.63
CA LEU A 71 10.97 -1.75 5.48
C LEU A 71 12.47 -1.47 5.67
N HIS A 72 13.30 -2.50 5.65
CA HIS A 72 14.75 -2.37 5.78
C HIS A 72 15.37 -1.55 4.65
N ILE A 73 14.74 -1.48 3.46
CA ILE A 73 15.14 -0.62 2.34
C ILE A 73 15.14 0.86 2.75
N PHE A 74 14.16 1.26 3.58
CA PHE A 74 13.96 2.65 4.02
C PHE A 74 14.60 2.93 5.38
N LYS A 75 14.78 1.90 6.19
CA LYS A 75 15.25 1.96 7.58
C LYS A 75 16.36 0.95 7.79
N SER A 76 17.59 1.30 7.39
CA SER A 76 18.75 0.42 7.50
C SER A 76 19.15 0.09 8.95
N ASP A 77 18.69 0.86 9.94
CA ASP A 77 18.85 0.60 11.38
C ASP A 77 17.80 -0.37 11.95
N LEU A 78 16.75 -0.71 11.20
CA LEU A 78 15.80 -1.77 11.54
C LEU A 78 16.47 -3.13 11.32
N VAL A 79 16.59 -3.94 12.36
CA VAL A 79 17.27 -5.25 12.32
C VAL A 79 16.30 -6.42 12.34
N GLY A 80 15.03 -6.19 12.59
CA GLY A 80 14.00 -7.23 12.55
C GLY A 80 12.62 -6.71 12.96
N ILE A 81 11.62 -7.56 12.74
CA ILE A 81 10.27 -7.38 13.28
C ILE A 81 9.93 -8.64 14.05
N GLU A 82 9.64 -8.49 15.33
CA GLU A 82 9.19 -9.58 16.21
C GLU A 82 7.65 -9.57 16.31
N ILE A 83 7.07 -10.74 16.52
CA ILE A 83 5.64 -10.92 16.73
C ILE A 83 5.39 -11.22 18.19
N GLU A 84 4.75 -10.30 18.91
CA GLU A 84 4.19 -10.58 20.23
C GLU A 84 2.82 -11.23 20.08
N LYS A 85 2.73 -12.51 20.40
CA LYS A 85 1.56 -13.36 20.17
C LYS A 85 0.86 -13.69 21.48
N LYS A 86 -0.47 -13.52 21.52
CA LYS A 86 -1.35 -13.97 22.62
C LYS A 86 -2.45 -14.86 22.07
N GLU A 87 -2.80 -15.91 22.78
CA GLU A 87 -3.93 -16.78 22.41
C GLU A 87 -5.25 -16.12 22.79
N ASP A 88 -6.21 -16.17 21.88
CA ASP A 88 -7.58 -15.71 22.08
C ASP A 88 -8.55 -16.67 21.35
N GLY A 89 -9.02 -17.68 22.06
CA GLY A 89 -9.87 -18.73 21.49
C GLY A 89 -9.17 -19.48 20.36
N ASP A 90 -9.77 -19.47 19.18
CA ASP A 90 -9.24 -20.12 17.97
C ASP A 90 -8.28 -19.23 17.16
N MET A 91 -8.01 -18.04 17.67
CA MET A 91 -7.15 -17.06 17.00
C MET A 91 -5.93 -16.70 17.85
N TYR A 92 -4.96 -16.08 17.22
CA TYR A 92 -3.90 -15.33 17.86
C TYR A 92 -4.14 -13.83 17.71
N VAL A 93 -3.92 -13.08 18.78
CA VAL A 93 -3.77 -11.62 18.73
C VAL A 93 -2.29 -11.34 18.67
N CYS A 94 -1.86 -10.81 17.51
CA CYS A 94 -0.45 -10.55 17.21
C CYS A 94 -0.20 -9.05 17.14
N GLU A 95 0.84 -8.60 17.84
CA GLU A 95 1.34 -7.24 17.79
C GLU A 95 2.76 -7.25 17.19
N LEU A 96 3.09 -6.30 16.33
CA LEU A 96 4.40 -6.22 15.71
C LEU A 96 5.30 -5.30 16.52
N VAL A 97 6.51 -5.76 16.79
CA VAL A 97 7.55 -5.01 17.50
C VAL A 97 8.73 -4.80 16.55
N MET A 98 8.97 -3.55 16.20
CA MET A 98 10.13 -3.15 15.43
C MET A 98 11.38 -3.22 16.29
N VAL A 99 12.39 -3.94 15.83
CA VAL A 99 13.66 -4.13 16.52
C VAL A 99 14.74 -3.33 15.81
N TYR A 100 15.29 -2.37 16.51
CA TYR A 100 16.42 -1.56 16.07
C TYR A 100 17.70 -1.95 16.82
N ASN A 101 18.85 -1.48 16.39
CA ASN A 101 20.12 -1.79 17.03
C ASN A 101 20.16 -1.42 18.54
N GLU A 102 19.47 -0.34 18.91
CA GLU A 102 19.56 0.22 20.27
C GLU A 102 18.26 0.11 21.07
N TYR A 103 17.12 -0.12 20.42
CA TYR A 103 15.82 -0.14 21.06
C TYR A 103 14.81 -1.02 20.33
N ARG A 104 13.70 -1.28 21.01
CA ARG A 104 12.53 -1.98 20.47
C ARG A 104 11.30 -1.12 20.68
N VAL A 105 10.39 -1.11 19.72
CA VAL A 105 9.17 -0.32 19.80
C VAL A 105 8.02 -1.06 19.12
N ASN A 106 6.85 -1.10 19.75
CA ASN A 106 5.65 -1.59 19.09
C ASN A 106 5.32 -0.67 17.91
N VAL A 107 4.93 -1.26 16.78
CA VAL A 107 4.63 -0.54 15.54
C VAL A 107 3.58 0.56 15.73
N GLU A 108 2.67 0.42 16.71
CA GLU A 108 1.67 1.42 17.05
C GLU A 108 2.31 2.78 17.45
N PHE A 109 3.49 2.72 18.07
CA PHE A 109 4.24 3.91 18.54
C PHE A 109 5.30 4.39 17.54
N GLU A 110 5.38 3.77 16.38
CA GLU A 110 6.28 4.19 15.31
C GLU A 110 5.87 5.53 14.68
N SER A 111 6.80 6.12 13.94
CA SER A 111 6.56 7.34 13.17
C SER A 111 5.41 7.15 12.16
N THR A 112 4.73 8.24 11.83
CA THR A 112 3.63 8.22 10.85
C THR A 112 4.09 7.71 9.49
N GLY A 113 5.34 8.01 9.09
CA GLY A 113 5.93 7.53 7.84
C GLY A 113 6.12 6.02 7.81
N ILE A 114 6.66 5.43 8.89
CA ILE A 114 6.81 3.96 8.99
C ILE A 114 5.44 3.28 9.00
N LYS A 115 4.48 3.80 9.78
CA LYS A 115 3.11 3.28 9.77
C LYS A 115 2.44 3.37 8.39
N LYS A 116 2.71 4.43 7.63
CA LYS A 116 2.23 4.55 6.24
C LYS A 116 2.88 3.48 5.34
N LEU A 117 4.19 3.24 5.46
CA LEU A 117 4.88 2.19 4.70
C LEU A 117 4.34 0.79 5.02
N VAL A 118 4.06 0.49 6.29
CA VAL A 118 3.40 -0.77 6.69
C VAL A 118 2.05 -0.93 5.99
N LYS A 119 1.23 0.13 5.96
CA LYS A 119 -0.06 0.11 5.27
C LYS A 119 0.08 -0.05 3.75
N LEU A 120 1.09 0.60 3.16
CA LEU A 120 1.33 0.54 1.71
C LEU A 120 1.88 -0.82 1.28
N TYR A 121 2.53 -1.56 2.19
CA TYR A 121 3.18 -2.83 1.86
C TYR A 121 2.26 -3.81 1.13
N MET A 122 1.02 -3.95 1.56
CA MET A 122 0.06 -4.87 0.94
C MET A 122 -0.22 -4.51 -0.53
N TYR A 123 -0.42 -3.23 -0.81
CA TYR A 123 -0.64 -2.73 -2.18
C TYR A 123 0.61 -2.92 -3.05
N ILE A 124 1.79 -2.66 -2.48
CA ILE A 124 3.06 -2.84 -3.17
C ILE A 124 3.30 -4.31 -3.49
N ARG A 125 2.96 -5.21 -2.57
CA ARG A 125 3.02 -6.65 -2.79
C ARG A 125 2.14 -7.08 -3.96
N GLU A 126 0.91 -6.57 -4.06
CA GLU A 126 0.01 -6.87 -5.19
C GLU A 126 0.58 -6.34 -6.52
N MET A 127 1.12 -5.13 -6.53
CA MET A 127 1.81 -4.59 -7.71
C MET A 127 3.01 -5.45 -8.13
N LYS A 128 3.80 -5.94 -7.18
CA LYS A 128 4.92 -6.87 -7.47
C LYS A 128 4.48 -8.21 -8.07
N ARG A 129 3.23 -8.61 -7.87
CA ARG A 129 2.64 -9.82 -8.45
C ARG A 129 1.96 -9.59 -9.80
N GLY A 130 2.12 -8.42 -10.39
CA GLY A 130 1.51 -8.05 -11.67
C GLY A 130 0.12 -7.41 -11.55
N GLY A 131 -0.36 -7.14 -10.32
CA GLY A 131 -1.65 -6.50 -10.08
C GLY A 131 -1.67 -5.01 -10.45
N ILE A 132 -2.87 -4.46 -10.57
CA ILE A 132 -3.10 -3.02 -10.80
C ILE A 132 -3.59 -2.42 -9.50
N VAL A 133 -2.90 -1.38 -9.03
CA VAL A 133 -3.14 -0.75 -7.74
C VAL A 133 -3.43 0.73 -7.92
N PHE A 134 -4.46 1.23 -7.22
CA PHE A 134 -4.82 2.65 -7.19
C PHE A 134 -4.66 3.18 -5.77
N ILE A 135 -3.89 4.26 -5.62
CA ILE A 135 -3.67 4.89 -4.30
C ILE A 135 -3.92 6.38 -4.42
N ASP A 136 -4.87 6.86 -3.64
CA ASP A 136 -5.10 8.30 -3.50
C ASP A 136 -4.17 8.88 -2.43
N GLU A 137 -3.69 10.10 -2.66
CA GLU A 137 -2.74 10.78 -1.77
C GLU A 137 -1.55 9.89 -1.36
N PHE A 138 -0.86 9.34 -2.36
CA PHE A 138 0.24 8.39 -2.14
C PHE A 138 1.36 8.95 -1.25
N ASP A 139 1.64 10.24 -1.40
CA ASP A 139 2.64 11.01 -0.64
C ASP A 139 2.19 11.39 0.78
N ALA A 140 0.89 11.26 1.11
CA ALA A 140 0.40 11.68 2.42
C ALA A 140 1.13 10.95 3.57
N ASN A 141 1.69 11.75 4.49
CA ASN A 141 2.48 11.27 5.63
C ASN A 141 3.81 10.55 5.29
N LEU A 142 4.29 10.62 4.04
CA LEU A 142 5.62 10.17 3.66
C LEU A 142 6.55 11.36 3.51
N HIS A 143 7.73 11.24 4.09
CA HIS A 143 8.81 12.20 3.81
C HIS A 143 9.34 11.96 2.39
N ASP A 144 9.74 13.04 1.68
CA ASP A 144 10.20 12.97 0.28
C ASP A 144 11.28 11.90 0.05
N VAL A 145 12.18 11.70 1.00
CA VAL A 145 13.23 10.67 0.90
C VAL A 145 12.62 9.27 0.81
N TYR A 146 11.60 8.97 1.61
CA TYR A 146 10.91 7.67 1.56
C TYR A 146 10.07 7.54 0.29
N LEU A 147 9.41 8.63 -0.11
CA LEU A 147 8.61 8.64 -1.33
C LEU A 147 9.47 8.38 -2.57
N CYS A 148 10.62 9.06 -2.68
CA CYS A 148 11.57 8.86 -3.77
C CYS A 148 12.11 7.42 -3.78
N ALA A 149 12.59 6.92 -2.65
CA ALA A 149 13.10 5.55 -2.53
C ALA A 149 12.02 4.50 -2.86
N LEU A 150 10.76 4.75 -2.47
CA LEU A 150 9.64 3.88 -2.78
C LEU A 150 9.33 3.84 -4.28
N LEU A 151 9.31 5.00 -4.94
CA LEU A 151 9.11 5.08 -6.38
C LEU A 151 10.26 4.39 -7.15
N GLU A 152 11.51 4.62 -6.76
CA GLU A 152 12.66 3.93 -7.35
C GLU A 152 12.54 2.40 -7.17
N TYR A 153 12.19 1.94 -5.97
CA TYR A 153 11.95 0.52 -5.71
C TYR A 153 10.84 -0.07 -6.59
N LEU A 154 9.71 0.65 -6.74
CA LEU A 154 8.60 0.20 -7.56
C LEU A 154 8.93 0.18 -9.06
N MET A 155 9.74 1.12 -9.53
CA MET A 155 10.21 1.15 -10.92
C MET A 155 11.18 0.01 -11.24
N GLU A 156 11.94 -0.45 -10.25
CA GLU A 156 12.92 -1.52 -10.42
C GLU A 156 12.30 -2.92 -10.26
N TYR A 157 11.37 -3.09 -9.31
CA TYR A 157 10.86 -4.41 -8.91
C TYR A 157 9.37 -4.61 -9.15
N GLY A 158 8.65 -3.59 -9.65
CA GLY A 158 7.23 -3.71 -9.95
C GLY A 158 6.99 -4.43 -11.28
N GLU A 159 6.10 -5.43 -11.28
CA GLU A 159 5.68 -6.16 -12.47
C GLU A 159 4.29 -5.70 -12.94
N GLY A 160 3.53 -5.06 -12.04
CA GLY A 160 2.17 -4.56 -12.28
C GLY A 160 2.11 -3.08 -12.60
N GLN A 161 0.97 -2.48 -12.32
CA GLN A 161 0.72 -1.06 -12.57
C GLN A 161 0.30 -0.36 -11.27
N LEU A 162 0.94 0.78 -10.97
CA LEU A 162 0.53 1.68 -9.90
C LEU A 162 -0.03 2.97 -10.51
N CYS A 163 -1.28 3.26 -10.18
CA CYS A 163 -1.92 4.54 -10.46
C CYS A 163 -2.09 5.30 -9.13
N PHE A 164 -1.59 6.50 -9.05
CA PHE A 164 -1.70 7.26 -7.79
C PHE A 164 -1.91 8.75 -8.04
N THR A 165 -2.52 9.40 -7.05
CA THR A 165 -2.57 10.87 -6.98
C THR A 165 -1.53 11.38 -5.99
N THR A 166 -1.01 12.57 -6.24
CA THR A 166 -0.08 13.25 -5.34
C THR A 166 -0.21 14.76 -5.49
N HIS A 167 0.00 15.48 -4.41
CA HIS A 167 0.19 16.94 -4.42
C HIS A 167 1.67 17.32 -4.44
N ASN A 168 2.58 16.35 -4.32
CA ASN A 168 4.00 16.55 -4.27
C ASN A 168 4.65 16.40 -5.65
N ILE A 169 5.21 17.47 -6.16
CA ILE A 169 5.92 17.49 -7.45
C ILE A 169 7.39 17.07 -7.34
N GLY A 170 7.94 16.94 -6.12
CA GLY A 170 9.34 16.57 -5.90
C GLY A 170 9.75 15.26 -6.56
N PRO A 171 8.96 14.18 -6.46
CA PRO A 171 9.26 12.90 -7.08
C PRO A 171 9.17 12.86 -8.62
N MET A 172 8.67 13.91 -9.26
CA MET A 172 8.51 13.93 -10.72
C MET A 172 9.83 13.78 -11.47
N ASP A 173 10.95 14.16 -10.88
CA ASP A 173 12.27 13.95 -11.48
C ASP A 173 12.61 12.47 -11.67
N ILE A 174 12.11 11.60 -10.81
CA ILE A 174 12.23 10.14 -10.92
C ILE A 174 11.37 9.63 -12.08
N LEU A 175 10.15 10.17 -12.22
CA LEU A 175 9.19 9.77 -13.23
C LEU A 175 9.48 10.36 -14.62
N LYS A 176 10.36 11.33 -14.75
CA LYS A 176 10.73 11.96 -16.05
C LYS A 176 11.16 10.97 -17.11
N ARG A 177 11.68 9.82 -16.74
CA ARG A 177 12.06 8.75 -17.69
C ARG A 177 10.85 8.15 -18.41
N ASN A 178 9.66 8.31 -17.84
CA ASN A 178 8.37 7.84 -18.34
C ASN A 178 7.37 8.98 -18.40
N SER A 179 7.68 10.05 -19.15
CA SER A 179 6.89 11.28 -19.21
C SER A 179 5.42 11.08 -19.63
N ASN A 180 5.11 10.00 -20.32
CA ASN A 180 3.74 9.63 -20.70
C ASN A 180 2.91 9.01 -19.55
N SER A 181 3.49 8.91 -18.35
CA SER A 181 2.83 8.34 -17.16
C SER A 181 2.34 9.42 -16.19
N ILE A 182 2.43 10.70 -16.57
CA ILE A 182 2.09 11.83 -15.69
C ILE A 182 1.01 12.66 -16.36
N ASP A 183 -0.12 12.80 -15.68
CA ASP A 183 -1.22 13.65 -16.05
C ASP A 183 -1.44 14.72 -14.96
N PHE A 184 -1.72 15.96 -15.39
CA PHE A 184 -2.05 17.05 -14.49
C PHE A 184 -3.56 17.29 -14.49
N ILE A 185 -4.17 17.31 -13.32
CA ILE A 185 -5.58 17.66 -13.15
C ILE A 185 -5.67 19.12 -12.70
N SER A 186 -6.30 19.96 -13.52
CA SER A 186 -6.52 21.37 -13.17
C SER A 186 -7.82 21.58 -12.40
N GLY A 187 -7.96 22.75 -11.77
CA GLY A 187 -9.17 23.12 -11.03
C GLY A 187 -10.46 23.19 -11.87
N ASP A 188 -10.36 23.19 -13.20
CA ASP A 188 -11.48 23.08 -14.14
C ASP A 188 -11.75 21.62 -14.58
N HIS A 189 -11.17 20.65 -13.86
CA HIS A 189 -11.33 19.21 -14.07
C HIS A 189 -10.83 18.71 -15.44
N ARG A 190 -9.89 19.40 -16.05
CA ARG A 190 -9.22 18.94 -17.28
C ARG A 190 -7.94 18.19 -16.95
N ILE A 191 -7.67 17.16 -17.73
CA ILE A 191 -6.42 16.40 -17.72
C ILE A 191 -5.51 16.95 -18.81
N TYR A 192 -4.24 17.21 -18.50
CA TYR A 192 -3.22 17.74 -19.40
C TYR A 192 -2.00 16.83 -19.41
#